data_a5c527b1fc0ea2ae3e43a10392b210d8
#
_entry.id   a5c527b1fc0ea2ae3e43a10392b210d8
#
_cell.length_a   1.000
_cell.length_b   1.000
_cell.length_c   1.000
_cell.angle_alpha   90.00
_cell.angle_beta   90.00
_cell.angle_gamma   90.00
#
_symmetry.space_group_name_H-M   'P 1'
#
loop_
_entity.id
_entity.type
_entity.pdbx_description
1 polymer ?
#
loop_
_entity_poly.entity_id
_entity_poly.type
_entity_poly.pdbx_seq_one_letter_code
_entity_poly.pdbx_strand_id
1 'polypeptide(L)'
;MKPNRIVMKVYGKYALFTDPMTKIGGEKSSMMIPSYETLKGIVSSMYWKPSFNWVIESVKVLNPIRTERKGIRPIKYNGGNDLAYYTYLSDVAYIISAHFEFNKRRPDLQEDWNENKHYYVAKRALEKGARRDIFLGARECPAYIEPGDMSEPGYYDDKGTLSFGLMYHSLCYPNQNDEGNLYSRFWHPQMENGIIHFCRPEECENTIFLRKGTKKELSNIPILGVDKEELLSGYQEGGELQ
;
A
#
# COMPACT_ATOMS: atom_id res chain seq x y z
N MET A 1 -24.23 -3.10 -0.84
CA MET A 1 -23.09 -2.76 0.05
C MET A 1 -22.54 -4.06 0.57
N LYS A 2 -21.21 -4.31 0.48
CA LYS A 2 -20.63 -5.56 1.02
C LYS A 2 -20.67 -5.54 2.54
N PRO A 3 -21.05 -6.64 3.22
CA PRO A 3 -21.26 -6.66 4.67
C PRO A 3 -19.96 -6.45 5.48
N ASN A 4 -18.79 -6.70 4.88
CA ASN A 4 -17.47 -6.55 5.50
C ASN A 4 -16.72 -5.26 5.09
N ARG A 5 -17.46 -4.25 4.63
CA ARG A 5 -16.91 -2.95 4.24
C ARG A 5 -16.45 -2.15 5.46
N ILE A 6 -15.26 -1.58 5.35
CA ILE A 6 -14.68 -0.66 6.34
C ILE A 6 -14.45 0.68 5.69
N VAL A 7 -14.80 1.74 6.42
CA VAL A 7 -14.52 3.12 6.05
C VAL A 7 -13.61 3.72 7.11
N MET A 8 -12.45 4.20 6.69
CA MET A 8 -11.44 4.75 7.59
C MET A 8 -10.92 6.09 7.09
N LYS A 9 -10.70 7.01 8.01
CA LYS A 9 -9.99 8.25 7.74
C LYS A 9 -8.51 8.05 8.04
N VAL A 10 -7.65 8.51 7.14
CA VAL A 10 -6.20 8.55 7.34
C VAL A 10 -5.71 9.97 7.05
N TYR A 11 -4.88 10.49 7.95
CA TYR A 11 -4.37 11.85 7.82
C TYR A 11 -2.96 11.99 8.37
N GLY A 12 -2.24 12.98 7.86
CA GLY A 12 -0.87 13.25 8.28
C GLY A 12 -0.34 14.56 7.73
N LYS A 13 0.71 15.05 8.35
CA LYS A 13 1.33 16.32 7.96
C LYS A 13 1.92 16.26 6.56
N TYR A 14 2.51 15.13 6.18
CA TYR A 14 3.16 14.92 4.89
C TYR A 14 2.83 13.56 4.31
N ALA A 15 2.84 13.47 2.97
CA ALA A 15 2.84 12.20 2.26
C ALA A 15 3.89 12.22 1.14
N LEU A 16 4.50 11.05 0.88
CA LEU A 16 5.42 10.86 -0.22
C LEU A 16 5.05 9.55 -0.95
N PHE A 17 4.08 9.65 -1.84
CA PHE A 17 3.71 8.57 -2.75
C PHE A 17 4.63 8.61 -3.95
N THR A 18 5.87 8.15 -3.78
CA THR A 18 6.95 8.33 -4.75
C THR A 18 6.54 7.94 -6.16
N ASP A 19 6.57 8.89 -7.07
CA ASP A 19 6.38 8.65 -8.49
C ASP A 19 7.60 7.88 -9.03
N PRO A 20 7.39 6.71 -9.66
CA PRO A 20 8.48 5.90 -10.24
C PRO A 20 9.36 6.67 -11.22
N MET A 21 8.79 7.61 -11.98
CA MET A 21 9.52 8.39 -12.97
C MET A 21 10.51 9.36 -12.33
N THR A 22 10.11 10.02 -11.24
CA THR A 22 10.98 10.99 -10.56
C THR A 22 12.08 10.32 -9.73
N LYS A 23 11.86 9.07 -9.32
CA LYS A 23 12.82 8.30 -8.54
C LYS A 23 14.16 8.07 -9.26
N ILE A 24 14.15 7.99 -10.58
CA ILE A 24 15.35 7.76 -11.40
C ILE A 24 16.34 8.92 -11.26
N GLY A 25 15.86 10.15 -11.14
CA GLY A 25 16.70 11.35 -10.98
C GLY A 25 17.24 11.59 -9.57
N GLY A 26 16.86 10.73 -8.58
CA GLY A 26 17.29 10.87 -7.19
C GLY A 26 16.51 11.90 -6.37
N GLU A 27 15.79 12.81 -7.00
CA GLU A 27 14.87 13.75 -6.36
C GLU A 27 13.45 13.21 -6.39
N LYS A 28 12.99 12.65 -5.27
CA LYS A 28 11.67 12.04 -5.20
C LYS A 28 10.58 13.10 -5.17
N SER A 29 9.56 12.92 -6.00
CA SER A 29 8.32 13.68 -5.94
C SER A 29 7.14 12.75 -5.65
N SER A 30 6.19 13.24 -4.88
CA SER A 30 4.94 12.52 -4.62
C SER A 30 4.02 12.59 -5.83
N MET A 31 3.36 11.49 -6.15
CA MET A 31 2.13 11.53 -6.95
C MET A 31 1.09 12.39 -6.23
N MET A 32 0.19 13.04 -6.98
CA MET A 32 -0.82 13.95 -6.43
C MET A 32 -1.86 13.21 -5.58
N ILE A 33 -2.13 11.96 -5.90
CA ILE A 33 -3.07 11.08 -5.19
C ILE A 33 -2.40 9.75 -4.87
N PRO A 34 -2.85 9.04 -3.80
CA PRO A 34 -2.35 7.71 -3.50
C PRO A 34 -2.78 6.69 -4.57
N SER A 35 -1.87 5.77 -4.93
CA SER A 35 -2.20 4.63 -5.79
C SER A 35 -3.02 3.58 -5.04
N TYR A 36 -3.69 2.69 -5.79
CA TYR A 36 -4.40 1.53 -5.23
C TYR A 36 -3.51 0.73 -4.27
N GLU A 37 -2.29 0.40 -4.68
CA GLU A 37 -1.36 -0.39 -3.87
C GLU A 37 -0.94 0.33 -2.59
N THR A 38 -0.77 1.66 -2.65
CA THR A 38 -0.50 2.48 -1.45
C THR A 38 -1.64 2.39 -0.44
N LEU A 39 -2.88 2.59 -0.90
CA LEU A 39 -4.06 2.50 -0.03
C LEU A 39 -4.24 1.11 0.56
N LYS A 40 -4.04 0.07 -0.26
CA LYS A 40 -4.05 -1.33 0.19
C LYS A 40 -2.99 -1.60 1.26
N GLY A 41 -1.79 -1.02 1.11
CA GLY A 41 -0.72 -1.09 2.11
C GLY A 41 -1.13 -0.43 3.44
N ILE A 42 -1.74 0.75 3.40
CA ILE A 42 -2.25 1.47 4.58
C ILE A 42 -3.30 0.63 5.31
N VAL A 43 -4.31 0.12 4.58
CA VAL A 43 -5.37 -0.72 5.17
C VAL A 43 -4.80 -2.03 5.72
N SER A 44 -3.79 -2.62 5.06
CA SER A 44 -3.10 -3.83 5.53
C SER A 44 -2.28 -3.58 6.79
N SER A 45 -1.74 -2.38 6.98
CA SER A 45 -1.05 -2.00 8.23
C SER A 45 -2.01 -1.89 9.41
N MET A 46 -3.26 -1.50 9.16
CA MET A 46 -4.33 -1.54 10.15
C MET A 46 -4.60 -2.99 10.60
N TYR A 47 -4.91 -3.87 9.67
CA TYR A 47 -5.13 -5.29 9.90
C TYR A 47 -4.95 -6.11 8.63
N TRP A 48 -4.18 -7.19 8.70
CA TRP A 48 -3.99 -8.13 7.59
C TRP A 48 -3.75 -9.56 8.08
N LYS A 49 -4.21 -10.51 7.27
CA LYS A 49 -3.95 -11.94 7.39
C LYS A 49 -3.74 -12.54 5.99
N PRO A 50 -2.95 -13.61 5.84
CA PRO A 50 -2.74 -14.25 4.55
C PRO A 50 -4.00 -14.94 4.00
N SER A 51 -5.02 -15.15 4.83
CA SER A 51 -6.31 -15.77 4.48
C SER A 51 -7.22 -14.88 3.63
N PHE A 52 -6.94 -13.56 3.53
CA PHE A 52 -7.74 -12.64 2.74
C PHE A 52 -6.90 -11.52 2.10
N ASN A 53 -7.48 -10.86 1.11
CA ASN A 53 -6.93 -9.68 0.43
C ASN A 53 -7.86 -8.49 0.60
N TRP A 54 -7.30 -7.31 0.90
CA TRP A 54 -8.04 -6.07 0.86
C TRP A 54 -8.29 -5.63 -0.58
N VAL A 55 -9.51 -5.15 -0.83
CA VAL A 55 -9.95 -4.53 -2.07
C VAL A 55 -10.33 -3.10 -1.77
N ILE A 56 -9.65 -2.16 -2.40
CA ILE A 56 -9.95 -0.74 -2.28
C ILE A 56 -11.07 -0.41 -3.25
N GLU A 57 -12.16 0.16 -2.75
CA GLU A 57 -13.32 0.58 -3.55
C GLU A 57 -13.19 2.03 -4.00
N SER A 58 -12.91 2.91 -3.05
CA SER A 58 -12.78 4.33 -3.32
C SER A 58 -11.94 5.05 -2.26
N VAL A 59 -11.49 6.25 -2.63
CA VAL A 59 -10.88 7.19 -1.70
C VAL A 59 -11.50 8.57 -1.90
N LYS A 60 -11.87 9.23 -0.80
CA LYS A 60 -12.25 10.65 -0.80
C LYS A 60 -11.07 11.48 -0.33
N VAL A 61 -10.74 12.51 -1.11
CA VAL A 61 -9.67 13.48 -0.80
C VAL A 61 -10.31 14.65 -0.05
N LEU A 62 -9.99 14.80 1.23
CA LEU A 62 -10.62 15.84 2.07
C LEU A 62 -9.93 17.19 1.94
N ASN A 63 -8.60 17.22 1.98
CA ASN A 63 -7.82 18.44 1.95
C ASN A 63 -7.37 18.80 0.52
N PRO A 64 -7.14 20.09 0.21
CA PRO A 64 -6.61 20.48 -1.09
C PRO A 64 -5.22 19.86 -1.32
N ILE A 65 -4.98 19.37 -2.53
CA ILE A 65 -3.68 18.83 -2.94
C ILE A 65 -2.67 19.97 -2.98
N ARG A 66 -1.73 19.94 -2.05
CA ARG A 66 -0.65 20.92 -1.92
C ARG A 66 0.69 20.21 -1.83
N THR A 67 1.71 20.81 -2.42
CA THR A 67 3.07 20.27 -2.39
C THR A 67 4.01 21.18 -1.59
N GLU A 68 4.97 20.57 -0.90
CA GLU A 68 6.03 21.25 -0.18
C GLU A 68 7.38 20.62 -0.55
N ARG A 69 8.33 21.42 -0.98
CA ARG A 69 9.67 20.96 -1.33
C ARG A 69 10.61 21.08 -0.13
N LYS A 70 11.32 19.99 0.19
CA LYS A 70 12.27 19.93 1.31
C LYS A 70 13.64 19.48 0.87
N GLY A 71 14.67 20.18 1.35
CA GLY A 71 16.06 19.75 1.21
C GLY A 71 16.37 18.60 2.16
N ILE A 72 16.92 17.52 1.63
CA ILE A 72 17.36 16.32 2.35
C ILE A 72 18.86 16.15 2.12
N ARG A 73 19.58 15.67 3.13
CA ARG A 73 21.02 15.39 3.06
C ARG A 73 21.29 13.88 3.02
N PRO A 74 21.17 13.22 1.84
CA PRO A 74 21.57 11.83 1.72
C PRO A 74 23.07 11.67 1.89
N ILE A 75 23.48 10.53 2.42
CA ILE A 75 24.89 10.15 2.53
C ILE A 75 25.34 9.60 1.17
N LYS A 76 26.44 10.10 0.63
CA LYS A 76 27.07 9.59 -0.59
C LYS A 76 27.73 8.22 -0.31
N TYR A 77 27.80 7.38 -1.35
CA TYR A 77 28.45 6.07 -1.26
C TYR A 77 29.90 6.16 -0.75
N ASN A 78 30.63 7.20 -1.13
CA ASN A 78 32.04 7.43 -0.73
C ASN A 78 32.16 8.23 0.56
N GLY A 79 31.11 8.37 1.35
CA GLY A 79 31.06 9.25 2.51
C GLY A 79 30.79 10.70 2.15
N GLY A 80 30.49 11.51 3.15
CA GLY A 80 30.07 12.89 2.98
C GLY A 80 28.57 13.04 2.67
N ASN A 81 28.08 14.28 2.70
CA ASN A 81 26.67 14.58 2.47
C ASN A 81 26.45 15.08 1.04
N ASP A 82 25.29 14.78 0.50
CA ASP A 82 24.75 15.39 -0.71
C ASP A 82 23.57 16.29 -0.36
N LEU A 83 23.03 16.99 -1.33
CA LEU A 83 21.80 17.75 -1.22
C LEU A 83 20.84 17.24 -2.30
N ALA A 84 19.70 16.73 -1.87
CA ALA A 84 18.59 16.34 -2.73
C ALA A 84 17.32 17.05 -2.28
N TYR A 85 16.40 17.29 -3.21
CA TYR A 85 15.12 17.91 -2.90
C TYR A 85 14.00 16.90 -3.12
N TYR A 86 13.20 16.69 -2.07
CA TYR A 86 12.02 15.84 -2.17
C TYR A 86 10.76 16.70 -2.12
N THR A 87 9.80 16.42 -2.99
CA THR A 87 8.51 17.12 -3.05
C THR A 87 7.44 16.24 -2.40
N TYR A 88 7.00 16.67 -1.22
CA TYR A 88 5.95 16.00 -0.44
C TYR A 88 4.59 16.61 -0.74
N LEU A 89 3.52 15.82 -0.55
CA LEU A 89 2.20 16.39 -0.29
C LEU A 89 2.15 16.88 1.16
N SER A 90 1.51 18.02 1.41
CA SER A 90 1.38 18.61 2.73
C SER A 90 -0.07 18.65 3.20
N ASP A 91 -0.27 18.44 4.51
CA ASP A 91 -1.56 18.48 5.18
C ASP A 91 -2.61 17.59 4.50
N VAL A 92 -2.32 16.32 4.43
CA VAL A 92 -3.15 15.33 3.71
C VAL A 92 -4.17 14.66 4.61
N ALA A 93 -5.37 14.49 4.10
CA ALA A 93 -6.44 13.73 4.73
C ALA A 93 -7.28 13.01 3.67
N TYR A 94 -7.53 11.71 3.92
CA TYR A 94 -8.25 10.84 3.00
C TYR A 94 -9.26 10.00 3.77
N ILE A 95 -10.41 9.70 3.15
CA ILE A 95 -11.32 8.66 3.62
C ILE A 95 -11.26 7.50 2.63
N ILE A 96 -10.86 6.33 3.12
CA ILE A 96 -10.69 5.11 2.34
C ILE A 96 -11.89 4.20 2.59
N SER A 97 -12.54 3.74 1.52
CA SER A 97 -13.53 2.66 1.56
C SER A 97 -12.91 1.39 1.01
N ALA A 98 -12.91 0.33 1.81
CA ALA A 98 -12.37 -0.95 1.45
C ALA A 98 -13.19 -2.10 2.02
N HIS A 99 -13.15 -3.26 1.35
CA HIS A 99 -13.63 -4.52 1.87
C HIS A 99 -12.56 -5.60 1.67
N PHE A 100 -12.73 -6.75 2.27
CA PHE A 100 -11.83 -7.87 2.03
C PHE A 100 -12.54 -9.04 1.33
N GLU A 101 -11.74 -9.81 0.59
CA GLU A 101 -12.15 -11.04 -0.07
C GLU A 101 -11.20 -12.17 0.32
N PHE A 102 -11.71 -13.38 0.60
CA PHE A 102 -10.85 -14.50 0.96
C PHE A 102 -9.92 -14.90 -0.16
N ASN A 103 -8.67 -15.20 0.21
CA ASN A 103 -7.63 -15.56 -0.73
C ASN A 103 -7.80 -17.02 -1.22
N LYS A 104 -8.50 -17.17 -2.34
CA LYS A 104 -8.76 -18.48 -2.96
C LYS A 104 -7.49 -19.21 -3.43
N ARG A 105 -6.34 -18.51 -3.54
CA ARG A 105 -5.04 -19.11 -3.85
C ARG A 105 -4.37 -19.75 -2.62
N ARG A 106 -4.98 -19.61 -1.44
CA ARG A 106 -4.54 -20.21 -0.18
C ARG A 106 -5.65 -21.06 0.44
N PRO A 107 -6.04 -22.17 -0.23
CA PRO A 107 -7.07 -23.09 0.29
C PRO A 107 -6.64 -23.75 1.62
N ASP A 108 -5.35 -23.85 1.88
CA ASP A 108 -4.76 -24.30 3.14
C ASP A 108 -5.18 -23.45 4.35
N LEU A 109 -5.68 -22.23 4.13
CA LEU A 109 -6.15 -21.31 5.16
C LEU A 109 -7.68 -21.21 5.23
N GLN A 110 -8.40 -22.14 4.62
CA GLN A 110 -9.86 -22.11 4.56
C GLN A 110 -10.53 -22.13 5.95
N GLU A 111 -9.94 -22.78 6.93
CA GLU A 111 -10.43 -22.78 8.31
C GLU A 111 -10.49 -21.38 8.94
N ASP A 112 -9.64 -20.45 8.46
CA ASP A 112 -9.63 -19.05 8.91
C ASP A 112 -10.65 -18.16 8.15
N TRP A 113 -11.38 -18.69 7.17
CA TRP A 113 -12.35 -17.94 6.35
C TRP A 113 -13.64 -17.66 7.11
N ASN A 114 -13.56 -16.79 8.09
CA ASN A 114 -14.71 -16.34 8.87
C ASN A 114 -14.84 -14.81 8.73
N GLU A 115 -15.84 -14.38 7.95
CA GLU A 115 -16.05 -12.97 7.62
C GLU A 115 -16.29 -12.11 8.85
N ASN A 116 -17.18 -12.56 9.75
CA ASN A 116 -17.50 -11.82 10.97
C ASN A 116 -16.28 -11.66 11.87
N LYS A 117 -15.48 -12.72 12.05
CA LYS A 117 -14.23 -12.67 12.83
C LYS A 117 -13.32 -11.58 12.32
N HIS A 118 -12.99 -11.60 11.02
CA HIS A 118 -12.06 -10.65 10.43
C HIS A 118 -12.62 -9.23 10.41
N TYR A 119 -13.91 -9.07 10.13
CA TYR A 119 -14.57 -7.76 10.17
C TYR A 119 -14.47 -7.11 11.54
N TYR A 120 -14.84 -7.82 12.61
CA TYR A 120 -14.80 -7.25 13.96
C TYR A 120 -13.37 -7.05 14.49
N VAL A 121 -12.41 -7.87 14.08
CA VAL A 121 -10.99 -7.64 14.40
C VAL A 121 -10.48 -6.38 13.70
N ALA A 122 -10.79 -6.19 12.41
CA ALA A 122 -10.42 -5.00 11.66
C ALA A 122 -11.05 -3.72 12.26
N LYS A 123 -12.35 -3.78 12.61
CA LYS A 123 -13.04 -2.66 13.26
C LYS A 123 -12.38 -2.26 14.57
N ARG A 124 -12.07 -3.20 15.45
CA ARG A 124 -11.37 -2.92 16.71
C ARG A 124 -9.95 -2.40 16.49
N ALA A 125 -9.25 -2.88 15.46
CA ALA A 125 -7.93 -2.37 15.10
C ALA A 125 -7.99 -0.92 14.64
N LEU A 126 -9.01 -0.57 13.84
CA LEU A 126 -9.26 0.80 13.42
C LEU A 126 -9.57 1.72 14.60
N GLU A 127 -10.46 1.33 15.50
CA GLU A 127 -10.82 2.08 16.70
C GLU A 127 -9.63 2.34 17.65
N LYS A 128 -8.61 1.46 17.60
CA LYS A 128 -7.38 1.58 18.40
C LYS A 128 -6.22 2.28 17.68
N GLY A 129 -6.43 2.78 16.47
CA GLY A 129 -5.40 3.48 15.69
C GLY A 129 -4.42 2.58 14.94
N ALA A 130 -4.79 1.33 14.64
CA ALA A 130 -4.06 0.30 13.90
C ALA A 130 -3.28 -0.71 14.76
N ARG A 131 -2.81 -1.79 14.11
CA ARG A 131 -1.90 -2.79 14.72
C ARG A 131 -0.43 -2.45 14.50
N ARG A 132 -0.13 -1.64 13.50
CA ARG A 132 1.23 -1.20 13.13
C ARG A 132 1.20 0.29 12.85
N ASP A 133 2.36 0.91 12.91
CA ASP A 133 2.53 2.30 12.51
C ASP A 133 2.05 2.50 11.06
N ILE A 134 1.34 3.59 10.83
CA ILE A 134 0.84 3.97 9.52
C ILE A 134 1.78 5.01 8.91
N PHE A 135 2.11 4.81 7.64
CA PHE A 135 2.93 5.72 6.87
C PHE A 135 2.26 6.07 5.53
N LEU A 136 2.31 7.32 5.14
CA LEU A 136 1.79 7.82 3.86
C LEU A 136 2.88 7.76 2.78
N GLY A 137 3.15 6.53 2.32
CA GLY A 137 4.14 6.21 1.30
C GLY A 137 5.52 5.95 1.86
N ALA A 138 6.18 6.94 2.43
CA ALA A 138 7.51 6.81 3.01
C ALA A 138 7.48 6.83 4.55
N ARG A 139 8.48 6.19 5.18
CA ARG A 139 8.53 6.04 6.64
C ARG A 139 8.65 7.38 7.39
N GLU A 140 9.21 8.40 6.76
CA GLU A 140 9.27 9.77 7.28
C GLU A 140 7.94 10.51 7.26
N CYS A 141 6.88 9.91 6.72
CA CYS A 141 5.53 10.47 6.65
C CYS A 141 4.57 9.67 7.56
N PRO A 142 4.70 9.77 8.91
CA PRO A 142 3.80 9.09 9.82
C PRO A 142 2.38 9.65 9.70
N ALA A 143 1.40 8.80 9.92
CA ALA A 143 0.00 9.14 9.82
C ALA A 143 -0.83 8.52 10.95
N TYR A 144 -2.02 9.04 11.11
CA TYR A 144 -3.02 8.57 12.05
C TYR A 144 -4.22 8.04 11.30
N ILE A 145 -4.91 7.06 11.90
CA ILE A 145 -6.18 6.54 11.38
C ILE A 145 -7.26 6.59 12.44
N GLU A 146 -8.48 6.77 11.98
CA GLU A 146 -9.70 6.73 12.79
C GLU A 146 -10.88 6.24 11.95
N PRO A 147 -12.00 5.81 12.56
CA PRO A 147 -13.23 5.55 11.82
C PRO A 147 -13.62 6.77 10.99
N GLY A 148 -13.94 6.56 9.70
CA GLY A 148 -14.28 7.62 8.77
C GLY A 148 -15.72 7.54 8.28
N ASP A 149 -16.19 8.63 7.70
CA ASP A 149 -17.49 8.72 7.02
C ASP A 149 -17.30 9.35 5.64
N MET A 150 -17.75 8.68 4.58
CA MET A 150 -17.69 9.21 3.21
C MET A 150 -18.51 10.50 3.01
N SER A 151 -19.45 10.80 3.92
CA SER A 151 -20.22 12.05 3.93
C SER A 151 -19.47 13.25 4.55
N GLU A 152 -18.30 13.02 5.18
CA GLU A 152 -17.49 14.10 5.73
C GLU A 152 -17.15 15.14 4.64
N PRO A 153 -17.39 16.45 4.88
CA PRO A 153 -17.16 17.47 3.86
C PRO A 153 -15.69 17.55 3.47
N GLY A 154 -15.43 17.65 2.17
CA GLY A 154 -14.10 17.76 1.59
C GLY A 154 -13.94 19.02 0.72
N TYR A 155 -12.70 19.43 0.49
CA TYR A 155 -12.38 20.60 -0.33
C TYR A 155 -12.89 20.48 -1.78
N TYR A 156 -13.03 19.26 -2.29
CA TYR A 156 -13.35 18.98 -3.69
C TYR A 156 -14.84 18.63 -3.92
N ASP A 157 -15.69 18.65 -2.91
CA ASP A 157 -17.08 18.18 -3.02
C ASP A 157 -17.88 18.87 -4.15
N ASP A 158 -17.59 20.15 -4.44
CA ASP A 158 -18.26 20.92 -5.49
C ASP A 158 -17.31 21.33 -6.64
N LYS A 159 -16.19 20.64 -6.83
CA LYS A 159 -15.17 21.00 -7.84
C LYS A 159 -15.31 20.25 -9.17
N GLY A 160 -16.32 19.41 -9.32
CA GLY A 160 -16.54 18.62 -10.53
C GLY A 160 -15.46 17.52 -10.69
N THR A 161 -15.06 17.30 -11.94
CA THR A 161 -14.14 16.18 -12.29
C THR A 161 -12.73 16.68 -12.51
N LEU A 162 -11.74 15.99 -11.89
CA LEU A 162 -10.31 16.17 -12.11
C LEU A 162 -9.71 14.87 -12.64
N SER A 163 -8.94 14.95 -13.73
CA SER A 163 -8.20 13.82 -14.31
C SER A 163 -6.71 13.92 -13.97
N PHE A 164 -6.07 12.79 -13.63
CA PHE A 164 -4.66 12.74 -13.25
C PHE A 164 -3.76 12.09 -14.33
N GLY A 165 -4.33 11.79 -15.50
CA GLY A 165 -3.59 11.13 -16.57
C GLY A 165 -3.27 9.66 -16.24
N LEU A 166 -2.30 9.08 -16.95
CA LEU A 166 -1.88 7.70 -16.73
C LEU A 166 -1.07 7.58 -15.44
N MET A 167 -1.55 6.78 -14.50
CA MET A 167 -0.91 6.57 -13.22
C MET A 167 -0.67 5.10 -12.93
N TYR A 168 0.35 4.82 -12.11
CA TYR A 168 0.57 3.51 -11.53
C TYR A 168 -0.59 3.12 -10.62
N HIS A 169 -1.11 1.91 -10.83
CA HIS A 169 -2.19 1.33 -10.03
C HIS A 169 -1.63 0.34 -9.00
N SER A 170 -1.03 -0.75 -9.45
CA SER A 170 -0.57 -1.85 -8.60
C SER A 170 0.47 -2.73 -9.28
N LEU A 171 1.12 -3.61 -8.51
CA LEU A 171 1.90 -4.73 -9.04
C LEU A 171 1.04 -6.01 -9.07
N CYS A 172 1.30 -6.86 -10.05
CA CYS A 172 0.83 -8.24 -10.07
C CYS A 172 2.04 -9.14 -9.82
N TYR A 173 2.10 -9.71 -8.63
CA TYR A 173 3.21 -10.57 -8.23
C TYR A 173 3.11 -11.98 -8.85
N PRO A 174 4.22 -12.72 -8.98
CA PRO A 174 4.24 -14.05 -9.59
C PRO A 174 3.25 -15.06 -9.00
N ASN A 175 2.94 -14.94 -7.71
CA ASN A 175 1.96 -15.80 -7.03
C ASN A 175 0.50 -15.35 -7.22
N GLN A 176 0.27 -14.23 -7.88
CA GLN A 176 -1.07 -13.68 -8.14
C GLN A 176 -1.57 -13.94 -9.57
N ASN A 177 -0.73 -14.50 -10.43
CA ASN A 177 -1.10 -14.88 -11.80
C ASN A 177 -0.59 -16.29 -12.13
N ASP A 178 -1.15 -16.90 -13.18
CA ASP A 178 -0.82 -18.27 -13.55
C ASP A 178 0.48 -18.40 -14.33
N GLU A 179 0.91 -17.31 -14.98
CA GLU A 179 2.17 -17.25 -15.74
C GLU A 179 3.40 -17.20 -14.81
N GLY A 180 3.22 -16.80 -13.54
CA GLY A 180 4.31 -16.67 -12.58
C GLY A 180 5.24 -15.50 -12.86
N ASN A 181 4.77 -14.46 -13.57
CA ASN A 181 5.53 -13.28 -13.93
C ASN A 181 5.17 -12.08 -13.04
N LEU A 182 6.06 -11.09 -13.01
CA LEU A 182 5.82 -9.79 -12.37
C LEU A 182 5.37 -8.79 -13.40
N TYR A 183 4.22 -8.14 -13.16
CA TYR A 183 3.67 -7.08 -14.00
C TYR A 183 3.40 -5.82 -13.20
N SER A 184 3.45 -4.67 -13.88
CA SER A 184 2.99 -3.37 -13.39
C SER A 184 1.71 -3.00 -14.11
N ARG A 185 0.73 -2.48 -13.38
CA ARG A 185 -0.59 -2.09 -13.89
C ARG A 185 -0.77 -0.59 -13.81
N PHE A 186 -1.38 -0.02 -14.84
CA PHE A 186 -1.63 1.41 -14.96
C PHE A 186 -3.09 1.66 -15.37
N TRP A 187 -3.59 2.83 -14.99
CA TRP A 187 -4.95 3.26 -15.25
C TRP A 187 -5.05 4.79 -15.33
N HIS A 188 -6.20 5.31 -15.70
CA HIS A 188 -6.48 6.73 -15.76
C HIS A 188 -7.46 7.12 -14.62
N PRO A 189 -6.97 7.51 -13.43
CA PRO A 189 -7.82 7.93 -12.34
C PRO A 189 -8.54 9.23 -12.64
N GLN A 190 -9.83 9.25 -12.28
CA GLN A 190 -10.65 10.44 -12.27
C GLN A 190 -11.19 10.63 -10.86
N MET A 191 -11.15 11.86 -10.39
CA MET A 191 -11.74 12.28 -9.13
C MET A 191 -13.00 13.07 -9.43
N GLU A 192 -14.15 12.58 -9.00
CA GLU A 192 -15.44 13.23 -9.15
C GLU A 192 -15.92 13.75 -7.80
N ASN A 193 -16.04 15.07 -7.67
CA ASN A 193 -16.44 15.70 -6.42
C ASN A 193 -15.68 15.16 -5.20
N GLY A 194 -14.35 15.08 -5.33
CA GLY A 194 -13.44 14.64 -4.27
C GLY A 194 -13.30 13.13 -4.12
N ILE A 195 -14.06 12.31 -4.83
CA ILE A 195 -14.05 10.85 -4.71
C ILE A 195 -13.40 10.23 -5.96
N ILE A 196 -12.48 9.29 -5.73
CA ILE A 196 -11.85 8.47 -6.74
C ILE A 196 -12.33 7.03 -6.55
N HIS A 197 -12.99 6.47 -7.55
CA HIS A 197 -13.39 5.07 -7.58
C HIS A 197 -12.32 4.24 -8.27
N PHE A 198 -11.81 3.20 -7.58
CA PHE A 198 -10.79 2.34 -8.13
C PHE A 198 -11.41 1.19 -8.94
N CYS A 199 -10.85 0.94 -10.12
CA CYS A 199 -11.08 -0.31 -10.83
C CYS A 199 -10.38 -1.48 -10.10
N ARG A 200 -10.82 -2.70 -10.36
CA ARG A 200 -10.09 -3.87 -9.87
C ARG A 200 -8.72 -3.99 -10.57
N PRO A 201 -7.71 -4.57 -9.91
CA PRO A 201 -6.40 -4.76 -10.53
C PRO A 201 -6.44 -5.49 -11.87
N GLU A 202 -7.39 -6.40 -12.06
CA GLU A 202 -7.59 -7.18 -13.29
C GLU A 202 -8.23 -6.37 -14.43
N GLU A 203 -8.88 -5.25 -14.10
CA GLU A 203 -9.59 -4.36 -15.03
C GLU A 203 -8.72 -3.18 -15.51
N CYS A 204 -7.45 -3.11 -15.05
CA CYS A 204 -6.55 -2.05 -15.46
C CYS A 204 -6.28 -2.07 -16.97
N GLU A 205 -6.39 -0.91 -17.60
CA GLU A 205 -6.27 -0.72 -19.04
C GLU A 205 -4.91 -1.16 -19.59
N ASN A 206 -3.84 -0.89 -18.86
CA ASN A 206 -2.48 -1.15 -19.27
C ASN A 206 -1.73 -2.03 -18.28
N THR A 207 -1.20 -3.14 -18.78
CA THR A 207 -0.36 -4.05 -18.00
C THR A 207 0.99 -4.23 -18.70
N ILE A 208 2.08 -3.93 -17.99
CA ILE A 208 3.44 -4.00 -18.50
C ILE A 208 4.19 -5.12 -17.82
N PHE A 209 4.74 -6.05 -18.61
CA PHE A 209 5.64 -7.09 -18.12
C PHE A 209 6.94 -6.45 -17.61
N LEU A 210 7.35 -6.80 -16.40
CA LEU A 210 8.60 -6.32 -15.79
C LEU A 210 9.70 -7.38 -15.82
N ARG A 211 9.40 -8.59 -15.34
CA ARG A 211 10.36 -9.69 -15.33
C ARG A 211 9.67 -11.04 -15.10
N LYS A 212 10.34 -12.11 -15.47
CA LYS A 212 9.98 -13.47 -15.03
C LYS A 212 10.14 -13.57 -13.52
N GLY A 213 9.16 -14.17 -12.86
CA GLY A 213 9.22 -14.44 -11.44
C GLY A 213 9.50 -15.90 -11.17
N THR A 214 9.97 -16.21 -9.99
CA THR A 214 10.01 -17.58 -9.46
C THR A 214 8.78 -17.76 -8.56
N LYS A 215 7.91 -18.71 -8.90
CA LYS A 215 6.86 -19.15 -7.97
C LYS A 215 7.57 -19.84 -6.80
N LYS A 216 7.44 -19.29 -5.60
CA LYS A 216 7.86 -20.00 -4.40
C LYS A 216 6.76 -20.99 -4.04
N GLU A 217 7.04 -22.28 -4.10
CA GLU A 217 6.18 -23.30 -3.51
C GLU A 217 6.33 -23.21 -1.99
N LEU A 218 5.29 -22.69 -1.34
CA LEU A 218 5.25 -22.54 0.12
C LEU A 218 5.06 -23.87 0.86
N SER A 219 4.74 -24.95 0.12
CA SER A 219 4.36 -26.24 0.68
C SER A 219 5.51 -27.06 1.31
N ASN A 220 6.76 -26.69 1.07
CA ASN A 220 7.93 -27.50 1.47
C ASN A 220 8.90 -26.78 2.41
N ILE A 221 8.49 -25.70 3.06
CA ILE A 221 9.32 -25.12 4.13
C ILE A 221 8.92 -25.83 5.42
N PRO A 222 9.72 -26.74 5.96
CA PRO A 222 9.42 -27.36 7.25
C PRO A 222 9.40 -26.25 8.29
N ILE A 223 8.27 -26.12 9.00
CA ILE A 223 8.20 -25.26 10.20
C ILE A 223 8.98 -26.02 11.28
N LEU A 224 10.28 -25.75 11.34
CA LEU A 224 11.12 -26.26 12.42
C LEU A 224 10.84 -25.41 13.66
N GLY A 225 10.54 -26.07 14.78
CA GLY A 225 10.42 -25.38 16.08
C GLY A 225 11.76 -24.72 16.43
N VAL A 226 11.68 -23.59 17.12
CA VAL A 226 12.85 -22.76 17.53
C VAL A 226 13.87 -23.54 18.39
N ASP A 227 13.48 -24.69 18.93
CA ASP A 227 14.25 -25.50 19.86
C ASP A 227 15.18 -26.56 19.20
N LYS A 228 15.26 -26.58 17.86
CA LYS A 228 16.19 -27.48 17.19
C LYS A 228 17.53 -26.78 16.96
N GLU A 229 18.52 -27.17 17.73
CA GLU A 229 19.91 -26.70 17.67
C GLU A 229 20.59 -26.81 16.27
N GLU A 230 20.03 -27.61 15.35
CA GLU A 230 20.46 -27.73 13.96
C GLU A 230 20.34 -26.43 13.14
N LEU A 231 19.50 -25.47 13.56
CA LEU A 231 19.38 -24.15 12.91
C LEU A 231 20.56 -23.22 13.21
N LEU A 232 21.30 -23.46 14.28
CA LEU A 232 22.46 -22.65 14.69
C LEU A 232 23.79 -23.13 14.08
N SER A 233 23.87 -24.38 13.68
CA SER A 233 25.10 -24.93 13.08
C SER A 233 25.41 -24.39 11.68
N GLY A 234 24.40 -23.95 10.93
CA GLY A 234 24.57 -23.35 9.60
C GLY A 234 25.09 -21.91 9.61
N TYR A 235 25.13 -21.24 10.76
CA TYR A 235 25.61 -19.84 10.89
C TYR A 235 27.10 -19.74 11.30
N GLN A 236 27.76 -20.84 11.63
CA GLN A 236 29.16 -20.81 12.11
C GLN A 236 30.22 -21.02 11.02
N GLU A 237 29.87 -21.34 9.78
CA GLU A 237 30.87 -21.65 8.72
C GLU A 237 30.88 -20.65 7.54
N GLY A 238 30.49 -19.43 7.74
CA GLY A 238 30.45 -18.43 6.65
C GLY A 238 31.17 -17.13 6.96
N GLY A 239 32.34 -17.14 7.56
CA GLY A 239 32.99 -15.90 8.00
C GLY A 239 34.47 -15.83 7.72
N GLU A 240 34.90 -15.88 6.47
CA GLU A 240 36.14 -15.23 6.04
C GLU A 240 35.92 -14.58 4.69
N LEU A 241 35.69 -13.24 4.75
CA LEU A 241 35.76 -12.37 3.59
C LEU A 241 37.22 -12.11 3.29
N GLN A 242 37.69 -12.64 2.18
CA GLN A 242 38.88 -12.14 1.47
C GLN A 242 38.52 -10.99 0.56
#